data_ae20b49e232893ae289afaf76280b928
#
_entry.id   ae20b49e232893ae289afaf76280b928
#
_cell.length_a   1.000
_cell.length_b   1.000
_cell.length_c   1.000
_cell.angle_alpha   90.00
_cell.angle_beta   90.00
_cell.angle_gamma   90.00
#
_symmetry.space_group_name_H-M   'P 1'
#
loop_
_entity.id
_entity.type
_entity.pdbx_description
1 polymer ?
#
loop_
_entity_poly.entity_id
_entity_poly.type
_entity_poly.pdbx_seq_one_letter_code
_entity_poly.pdbx_strand_id
1 'polypeptide(L)' 'MEVKMTGVYKVTITEYERGWGQRTDPEDTKYFTTREEAEKYAKHWEEGGSPDYFWRAEITKV' A
#
# COMPACT_ATOMS: atom_id res chain seq x y z
N MET A 1 7.98 15.23 23.43
CA MET A 1 8.38 15.63 22.07
C MET A 1 7.27 15.30 21.09
N GLU A 2 6.92 16.27 20.33
CA GLU A 2 5.86 16.12 19.36
C GLU A 2 6.41 15.66 18.02
N VAL A 3 5.86 14.58 17.49
CA VAL A 3 6.26 14.10 16.18
C VAL A 3 5.31 14.68 15.13
N LYS A 4 5.87 15.45 14.23
CA LYS A 4 5.07 16.00 13.15
C LYS A 4 4.86 14.92 12.09
N MET A 5 3.61 14.68 11.78
CA MET A 5 3.24 13.70 10.75
C MET A 5 3.18 14.33 9.35
N THR A 6 3.66 15.55 9.23
CA THR A 6 3.66 16.27 7.96
C THR A 6 4.57 15.56 6.95
N GLY A 7 4.05 15.29 5.77
CA GLY A 7 4.83 14.64 4.72
C GLY A 7 4.91 13.14 4.83
N VAL A 8 4.11 12.56 5.73
CA VAL A 8 4.07 11.10 5.86
C VAL A 8 3.08 10.55 4.85
N TYR A 9 3.47 9.49 4.18
CA TYR A 9 2.63 8.80 3.20
C TYR A 9 2.26 7.42 3.69
N LYS A 10 0.99 7.13 3.66
CA LYS A 10 0.46 5.83 4.06
C LYS A 10 0.18 5.00 2.81
N VAL A 11 0.74 3.81 2.75
CA VAL A 11 0.48 2.88 1.65
C VAL A 11 -0.37 1.74 2.19
N THR A 12 -1.56 1.61 1.64
CA THR A 12 -2.50 0.55 2.01
C THR A 12 -2.54 -0.47 0.88
N ILE A 13 -2.33 -1.72 1.22
CA ILE A 13 -2.33 -2.81 0.24
C ILE A 13 -3.65 -3.57 0.33
N THR A 14 -4.33 -3.70 -0.78
CA THR A 14 -5.57 -4.45 -0.87
C THR A 14 -5.35 -5.66 -1.77
N GLU A 15 -5.68 -6.82 -1.25
CA GLU A 15 -5.57 -8.08 -1.96
C GLU A 15 -6.87 -8.36 -2.70
N TYR A 16 -6.74 -8.74 -3.96
CA TYR A 16 -7.87 -9.11 -4.80
C TYR A 16 -7.70 -10.54 -5.27
N GLU A 17 -8.67 -11.37 -4.97
CA GLU A 17 -8.66 -12.75 -5.40
C GLU A 17 -9.94 -13.03 -6.18
N ARG A 18 -9.77 -13.57 -7.38
CA ARG A 18 -10.90 -13.87 -8.25
C ARG A 18 -11.84 -14.86 -7.58
N GLY A 19 -13.11 -14.48 -7.46
CA GLY A 19 -14.12 -15.31 -6.82
C GLY A 19 -14.27 -15.08 -5.32
N TRP A 20 -13.34 -14.37 -4.70
CA TRP A 20 -13.36 -14.10 -3.26
C TRP A 20 -13.54 -12.64 -2.90
N GLY A 21 -13.31 -11.74 -3.87
CA GLY A 21 -13.45 -10.31 -3.64
C GLY A 21 -12.14 -9.67 -3.22
N GLN A 22 -12.25 -8.71 -2.31
CA GLN A 22 -11.08 -7.94 -1.90
C GLN A 22 -10.90 -7.99 -0.38
N ARG A 23 -9.65 -7.85 0.04
CA ARG A 23 -9.32 -7.85 1.45
C ARG A 23 -8.13 -6.93 1.69
N THR A 24 -8.26 -6.07 2.68
CA THR A 24 -7.18 -5.17 3.08
C THR A 24 -6.59 -5.69 4.39
N ASP A 25 -5.28 -5.92 4.39
CA ASP A 25 -4.59 -6.42 5.56
C ASP A 25 -3.84 -5.27 6.23
N PRO A 26 -4.16 -4.94 7.49
CA PRO A 26 -3.46 -3.88 8.21
C PRO A 26 -1.97 -4.13 8.36
N GLU A 27 -1.54 -5.37 8.35
CA GLU A 27 -0.13 -5.73 8.47
C GLU A 27 0.69 -5.30 7.26
N ASP A 28 0.03 -5.15 6.11
CA ASP A 28 0.69 -4.73 4.89
C ASP A 28 0.66 -3.21 4.71
N THR A 29 0.04 -2.50 5.65
CA THR A 29 0.00 -1.05 5.62
C THR A 29 1.31 -0.50 6.17
N LYS A 30 1.95 0.36 5.38
CA LYS A 30 3.23 0.95 5.76
C LYS A 30 3.22 2.46 5.59
N TYR A 31 4.10 3.12 6.35
CA TYR A 31 4.23 4.57 6.33
C TYR A 31 5.62 4.95 5.87
N PHE A 32 5.70 5.95 5.01
CA PHE A 32 6.96 6.43 4.46
C PHE A 32 7.06 7.94 4.59
N THR A 33 8.27 8.45 4.71
CA THR A 33 8.50 9.89 4.83
C THR A 33 8.59 10.57 3.47
N THR A 34 8.83 9.81 2.41
CA THR A 34 8.89 10.36 1.06
C THR A 34 7.92 9.62 0.15
N ARG A 35 7.40 10.35 -0.83
CA ARG A 35 6.49 9.76 -1.81
C ARG A 35 7.21 8.75 -2.68
N GLU A 36 8.47 9.00 -2.97
CA GLU A 36 9.27 8.10 -3.79
C GLU A 36 9.37 6.70 -3.16
N GLU A 37 9.61 6.64 -1.85
CA GLU A 37 9.67 5.38 -1.14
C GLU A 37 8.30 4.68 -1.12
N ALA A 38 7.24 5.48 -0.94
CA ALA A 38 5.88 4.95 -0.95
C ALA A 38 5.55 4.34 -2.31
N GLU A 39 5.94 5.01 -3.38
CA GLU A 39 5.70 4.52 -4.74
C GLU A 39 6.48 3.24 -5.04
N LYS A 40 7.70 3.12 -4.52
CA LYS A 40 8.48 1.90 -4.69
C LYS A 40 7.82 0.71 -4.00
N TYR A 41 7.34 0.94 -2.81
CA TYR A 41 6.64 -0.11 -2.06
C TYR A 41 5.36 -0.52 -2.77
N ALA A 42 4.57 0.45 -3.22
CA ALA A 42 3.34 0.20 -3.95
C ALA A 42 3.60 -0.60 -5.22
N LYS A 43 4.61 -0.19 -5.97
CA LYS A 43 4.97 -0.85 -7.21
C LYS A 43 5.40 -2.29 -6.99
N HIS A 44 6.15 -2.53 -5.92
CA HIS A 44 6.60 -3.87 -5.57
C HIS A 44 5.42 -4.83 -5.39
N TRP A 45 4.38 -4.37 -4.71
CA TRP A 45 3.19 -5.17 -4.52
C TRP A 45 2.42 -5.39 -5.82
N GLU A 46 2.24 -4.33 -6.58
CA GLU A 46 1.45 -4.38 -7.82
C GLU A 46 2.11 -5.23 -8.91
N GLU A 47 3.43 -5.34 -8.92
CA GLU A 47 4.14 -6.13 -9.89
C GLU A 47 4.11 -7.64 -9.59
N GLY A 48 3.84 -8.00 -8.34
CA GLY A 48 3.89 -9.40 -7.92
C GLY A 48 2.65 -10.23 -8.21
N GLY A 49 1.63 -9.63 -8.78
CA GLY A 49 0.35 -10.31 -8.96
C GLY A 49 0.16 -11.00 -10.29
N SER A 50 -0.94 -11.74 -10.37
CA SER A 50 -1.41 -12.37 -11.60
C SER A 50 -2.84 -11.88 -11.86
N PRO A 51 -3.42 -12.16 -13.06
CA PRO A 51 -4.79 -11.72 -13.34
C PRO A 51 -5.84 -12.26 -12.36
N ASP A 52 -5.58 -13.41 -11.76
CA ASP A 52 -6.53 -14.03 -10.83
C ASP A 52 -6.27 -13.69 -9.37
N TYR A 53 -5.09 -13.20 -9.07
CA TYR A 53 -4.70 -12.88 -7.70
C TYR A 53 -3.68 -11.75 -7.74
N PHE A 54 -4.10 -10.57 -7.33
CA PHE A 54 -3.23 -9.40 -7.41
C PHE A 54 -3.48 -8.46 -6.24
N TRP A 55 -2.56 -7.52 -6.08
CA TRP A 55 -2.65 -6.52 -5.03
C TRP A 55 -2.72 -5.13 -5.65
N ARG A 56 -3.45 -4.26 -4.98
CA ARG A 56 -3.47 -2.85 -5.32
C ARG A 56 -2.96 -2.04 -4.14
N ALA A 57 -2.17 -1.05 -4.45
CA ALA A 57 -1.63 -0.17 -3.42
C ALA A 57 -2.24 1.21 -3.58
N GLU A 58 -2.66 1.78 -2.47
CA GLU A 58 -3.19 3.14 -2.43
C GLU A 58 -2.29 3.98 -1.55
N ILE A 59 -1.82 5.10 -2.10
CA ILE A 59 -0.97 6.03 -1.38
C ILE A 59 -1.80 7.21 -0.93
N THR A 60 -1.83 7.43 0.37
CA THR A 60 -2.57 8.53 0.98
C THR A 60 -1.62 9.39 1.78
N LYS A 61 -1.68 10.69 1.57
CA LYS A 61 -0.88 11.61 2.38
C LYS A 61 -1.58 11.85 3.70
N VAL A 62 -0.87 11.62 4.76
CA VAL A 62 -1.37 11.77 6.12
C VAL A 62 -1.17 13.19 6.62
#